data_3e82491f2d8a1399a77999b010b70c7e
#
_entry.id   3e82491f2d8a1399a77999b010b70c7e
#
_cell.length_a   1.000
_cell.length_b   1.000
_cell.length_c   1.000
_cell.angle_alpha   90.00
_cell.angle_beta   90.00
_cell.angle_gamma   90.00
#
_symmetry.space_group_name_H-M   'P 1'
#
loop_
_entity.id
_entity.type
_entity.pdbx_description
1 polymer ?
#
loop_
_entity_poly.entity_id
_entity_poly.type
_entity_poly.pdbx_seq_one_letter_code
_entity_poly.pdbx_strand_id
1 'polypeptide(L)'
;MAFEERIGQGGHILFWQPEDKFRINSKQILGMDLDWTIIKPIRGKIHPIDENDCEFIVKDTEISRIKHKIDNGYKFVIFTNQGGLLDADKNKSDKKMGLIGFKNRWVNIYKKLQEEHNIHSVYLIVSLYNDFNRKPCTGMWEFMEFQLNDNIKVQKDKSFYVGDMAGRKGDHSSGDLLFALNVGTQFQVPEVFYSDSKLSSNFTSVLIKDVYKNDKIFNGAKYIKEFDKNISRSNKKITDDITNILLDANTNNKQYLVLFIGK
;
A
#
# COMPACT_ATOMS: atom_id res chain seq x y z
N MET A 1 5.91 24.19 2.00
CA MET A 1 5.21 22.94 1.63
C MET A 1 4.23 22.59 2.73
N ALA A 2 3.04 22.17 2.39
CA ALA A 2 1.98 21.84 3.34
C ALA A 2 1.29 20.53 2.94
N PHE A 3 0.66 19.88 3.91
CA PHE A 3 -0.27 18.81 3.62
C PHE A 3 -1.55 19.37 3.02
N GLU A 4 -2.09 18.69 2.05
CA GLU A 4 -3.37 18.96 1.42
C GLU A 4 -4.34 17.81 1.69
N GLU A 5 -5.64 18.13 1.70
CA GLU A 5 -6.69 17.15 1.93
C GLU A 5 -7.67 17.16 0.76
N ARG A 6 -8.09 15.97 0.33
CA ARG A 6 -9.15 15.81 -0.65
C ARG A 6 -10.26 14.94 -0.11
N ILE A 7 -11.45 15.51 -0.08
CA ILE A 7 -12.68 14.82 0.31
C ILE A 7 -13.56 14.73 -0.94
N GLY A 8 -14.06 13.54 -1.26
CA GLY A 8 -14.90 13.34 -2.43
C GLY A 8 -15.61 11.99 -2.41
N GLN A 9 -16.25 11.60 -3.53
CA GLN A 9 -16.99 10.33 -3.64
C GLN A 9 -16.13 9.08 -3.40
N GLY A 10 -14.79 9.17 -3.59
CA GLY A 10 -13.83 8.10 -3.32
C GLY A 10 -13.34 8.04 -1.87
N GLY A 11 -13.85 8.89 -0.97
CA GLY A 11 -13.43 8.97 0.42
C GLY A 11 -12.51 10.15 0.73
N HIS A 12 -11.68 10.02 1.76
CA HIS A 12 -10.81 11.10 2.24
C HIS A 12 -9.34 10.71 2.08
N ILE A 13 -8.59 11.55 1.38
CA ILE A 13 -7.14 11.43 1.20
C ILE A 13 -6.45 12.65 1.81
N LEU A 14 -5.44 12.39 2.64
CA LEU A 14 -4.44 13.37 3.02
C LEU A 14 -3.20 13.13 2.15
N PHE A 15 -2.61 14.19 1.58
CA PHE A 15 -1.44 14.02 0.74
C PHE A 15 -0.42 15.15 0.89
N TRP A 16 0.80 14.84 0.46
CA TRP A 16 1.92 15.75 0.37
C TRP A 16 2.58 15.61 -0.99
N GLN A 17 2.99 16.73 -1.57
CA GLN A 17 3.75 16.74 -2.82
C GLN A 17 4.98 17.65 -2.70
N PRO A 18 6.04 17.37 -3.45
CA PRO A 18 7.25 18.19 -3.42
C PRO A 18 7.00 19.59 -4.02
N GLU A 19 7.94 20.51 -3.82
CA GLU A 19 7.94 21.81 -4.49
C GLU A 19 7.87 21.64 -6.02
N ASP A 20 7.25 22.56 -6.72
CA ASP A 20 6.98 22.48 -8.16
C ASP A 20 8.23 22.14 -8.99
N LYS A 21 9.39 22.69 -8.64
CA LYS A 21 10.66 22.41 -9.31
C LYS A 21 11.15 20.97 -9.21
N PHE A 22 10.60 20.21 -8.23
CA PHE A 22 10.93 18.80 -8.01
C PHE A 22 9.79 17.86 -8.41
N ARG A 23 8.67 18.39 -8.89
CA ARG A 23 7.56 17.55 -9.36
C ARG A 23 7.94 16.88 -10.67
N ILE A 24 7.71 15.58 -10.70
CA ILE A 24 7.89 14.78 -11.91
C ILE A 24 6.61 14.00 -12.19
N ASN A 25 6.33 13.83 -13.48
CA ASN A 25 5.31 12.93 -13.98
C ASN A 25 5.99 11.78 -14.71
N SER A 26 5.50 10.56 -14.51
CA SER A 26 6.18 9.39 -15.06
C SER A 26 5.20 8.29 -15.47
N LYS A 27 5.61 7.52 -16.48
CA LYS A 27 4.95 6.24 -16.83
C LYS A 27 5.36 5.10 -15.90
N GLN A 28 6.39 5.28 -15.08
CA GLN A 28 6.91 4.25 -14.18
C GLN A 28 6.86 4.77 -12.74
N ILE A 29 6.26 3.99 -11.86
CA ILE A 29 6.06 4.36 -10.46
C ILE A 29 6.88 3.42 -9.57
N LEU A 30 7.64 3.99 -8.65
CA LEU A 30 8.12 3.32 -7.46
C LEU A 30 7.17 3.67 -6.33
N GLY A 31 6.20 2.80 -6.07
CA GLY A 31 5.31 2.90 -4.92
C GLY A 31 5.93 2.19 -3.72
N MET A 32 5.83 2.78 -2.53
CA MET A 32 6.30 2.14 -1.30
C MET A 32 5.31 2.36 -0.16
N ASP A 33 5.22 1.43 0.78
CA ASP A 33 4.65 1.70 2.08
C ASP A 33 5.63 2.54 2.92
N LEU A 34 5.18 3.11 4.03
CA LEU A 34 6.00 3.95 4.90
C LEU A 34 6.56 3.18 6.08
N ASP A 35 5.67 2.71 6.96
CA ASP A 35 6.06 2.08 8.23
C ASP A 35 6.54 0.64 7.99
N TRP A 36 7.69 0.25 8.57
CA TRP A 36 8.36 -1.04 8.37
C TRP A 36 8.82 -1.32 6.93
N THR A 37 8.74 -0.31 6.05
CA THR A 37 9.22 -0.38 4.67
C THR A 37 10.30 0.66 4.40
N ILE A 38 10.11 1.91 4.82
CA ILE A 38 11.11 2.99 4.73
C ILE A 38 11.64 3.33 6.12
N ILE A 39 10.76 3.40 7.10
CA ILE A 39 11.06 3.76 8.48
C ILE A 39 10.48 2.75 9.46
N LYS A 40 11.04 2.73 10.68
CA LYS A 40 10.52 1.96 11.82
C LYS A 40 10.61 2.80 13.10
N PRO A 41 9.83 2.47 14.15
CA PRO A 41 10.00 3.07 15.47
C PRO A 41 11.36 2.75 16.08
N ILE A 42 12.01 3.73 16.71
CA ILE A 42 13.29 3.54 17.42
C ILE A 42 13.09 2.75 18.72
N ARG A 43 11.97 2.97 19.40
CA ARG A 43 11.70 2.41 20.74
C ARG A 43 11.15 0.98 20.71
N GLY A 44 11.32 0.28 19.59
CA GLY A 44 10.95 -1.14 19.44
C GLY A 44 9.46 -1.44 19.51
N LYS A 45 8.60 -0.43 19.46
CA LYS A 45 7.12 -0.59 19.42
C LYS A 45 6.65 -0.78 17.98
N ILE A 46 5.48 -1.37 17.83
CA ILE A 46 4.86 -1.58 16.51
C ILE A 46 4.50 -0.23 15.87
N HIS A 47 4.10 0.74 16.68
CA HIS A 47 3.72 2.08 16.22
C HIS A 47 4.55 3.15 16.90
N PRO A 48 4.92 4.23 16.21
CA PRO A 48 5.60 5.37 16.80
C PRO A 48 4.71 6.06 17.83
N ILE A 49 5.34 6.59 18.89
CA ILE A 49 4.64 7.29 19.97
C ILE A 49 4.64 8.81 19.82
N ASP A 50 5.63 9.36 19.11
CA ASP A 50 5.77 10.79 18.79
C ASP A 50 6.46 11.00 17.44
N GLU A 51 6.62 12.26 17.03
CA GLU A 51 7.23 12.65 15.74
C GLU A 51 8.71 12.30 15.61
N ASN A 52 9.41 12.08 16.71
CA ASN A 52 10.85 11.75 16.73
C ASN A 52 11.11 10.25 16.87
N ASP A 53 10.05 9.45 17.11
CA ASP A 53 10.16 8.00 17.28
C ASP A 53 10.20 7.30 15.92
N CYS A 54 11.21 7.62 15.09
CA CYS A 54 11.43 6.93 13.82
C CYS A 54 12.89 7.01 13.36
N GLU A 55 13.33 5.93 12.72
CA GLU A 55 14.60 5.85 11.99
C GLU A 55 14.37 5.17 10.65
N PHE A 56 15.29 5.35 9.69
CA PHE A 56 15.25 4.56 8.46
C PHE A 56 15.50 3.08 8.77
N ILE A 57 14.75 2.20 8.09
CA ILE A 57 14.85 0.75 8.29
C ILE A 57 16.17 0.19 7.77
N VAL A 58 16.81 0.90 6.85
CA VAL A 58 18.03 0.50 6.17
C VAL A 58 19.10 1.58 6.29
N LYS A 59 20.34 1.22 5.97
CA LYS A 59 21.47 2.15 5.96
C LYS A 59 21.42 3.09 4.76
N ASP A 60 22.16 4.18 4.83
CA ASP A 60 22.23 5.20 3.78
C ASP A 60 22.57 4.65 2.41
N THR A 61 23.47 3.65 2.34
CA THR A 61 23.85 2.99 1.09
C THR A 61 22.70 2.26 0.42
N GLU A 62 21.71 1.81 1.20
CA GLU A 62 20.55 1.07 0.68
C GLU A 62 19.43 2.02 0.26
N ILE A 63 19.30 3.19 0.93
CA ILE A 63 18.37 4.26 0.51
C ILE A 63 18.76 4.80 -0.87
N SER A 64 20.04 4.77 -1.24
CA SER A 64 20.52 5.15 -2.57
C SER A 64 19.80 4.41 -3.71
N ARG A 65 19.20 3.25 -3.44
CA ARG A 65 18.38 2.51 -4.43
C ARG A 65 17.11 3.24 -4.80
N ILE A 66 16.49 3.95 -3.85
CA ILE A 66 15.34 4.81 -4.12
C ILE A 66 15.80 5.94 -5.05
N LYS A 67 16.92 6.60 -4.71
CA LYS A 67 17.51 7.66 -5.52
C LYS A 67 17.82 7.17 -6.94
N HIS A 68 18.45 6.02 -7.08
CA HIS A 68 18.75 5.41 -8.37
C HIS A 68 17.48 5.17 -9.20
N LYS A 69 16.36 4.74 -8.61
CA LYS A 69 15.09 4.60 -9.34
C LYS A 69 14.56 5.95 -9.79
N ILE A 70 14.61 6.98 -8.96
CA ILE A 70 14.20 8.35 -9.32
C ILE A 70 15.05 8.86 -10.49
N ASP A 71 16.38 8.69 -10.44
CA ASP A 71 17.29 9.11 -11.49
C ASP A 71 17.07 8.38 -12.82
N ASN A 72 16.48 7.17 -12.75
CA ASN A 72 16.04 6.40 -13.93
C ASN A 72 14.60 6.71 -14.36
N GLY A 73 14.03 7.82 -13.89
CA GLY A 73 12.75 8.33 -14.34
C GLY A 73 11.52 7.77 -13.62
N TYR A 74 11.69 7.04 -12.53
CA TYR A 74 10.54 6.60 -11.70
C TYR A 74 10.02 7.77 -10.87
N LYS A 75 8.71 7.92 -10.83
CA LYS A 75 8.04 8.76 -9.82
C LYS A 75 7.98 7.98 -8.50
N PHE A 76 8.56 8.55 -7.46
CA PHE A 76 8.56 7.95 -6.13
C PHE A 76 7.36 8.41 -5.32
N VAL A 77 6.50 7.46 -4.91
CA VAL A 77 5.26 7.71 -4.21
C VAL A 77 5.12 6.78 -3.02
N ILE A 78 4.87 7.35 -1.85
CA ILE A 78 4.59 6.60 -0.62
C ILE A 78 3.07 6.52 -0.45
N PHE A 79 2.55 5.30 -0.25
CA PHE A 79 1.14 5.01 0.01
C PHE A 79 1.00 4.36 1.38
N THR A 80 0.41 5.06 2.34
CA THR A 80 0.37 4.57 3.72
C THR A 80 -1.03 4.57 4.33
N ASN A 81 -1.35 3.51 5.07
CA ASN A 81 -2.58 3.38 5.85
C ASN A 81 -2.35 3.89 7.27
N GLN A 82 -2.99 4.99 7.64
CA GLN A 82 -2.80 5.66 8.91
C GLN A 82 -4.11 5.85 9.69
N GLY A 83 -5.01 4.86 9.66
CA GLY A 83 -6.35 4.94 10.28
C GLY A 83 -6.35 5.13 11.79
N GLY A 84 -5.28 4.73 12.48
CA GLY A 84 -5.17 4.89 13.94
C GLY A 84 -4.93 6.32 14.43
N LEU A 85 -4.54 7.27 13.55
CA LEU A 85 -4.22 8.65 13.93
C LEU A 85 -5.44 9.40 14.45
N LEU A 86 -6.59 9.24 13.80
CA LEU A 86 -7.82 9.92 14.19
C LEU A 86 -8.38 9.40 15.52
N ASP A 87 -8.18 8.11 15.82
CA ASP A 87 -8.59 7.53 17.09
C ASP A 87 -7.69 7.98 18.23
N ALA A 88 -6.41 8.17 17.97
CA ALA A 88 -5.46 8.73 18.92
C ALA A 88 -5.85 10.16 19.32
N ASP A 89 -6.22 11.01 18.36
CA ASP A 89 -6.67 12.37 18.60
C ASP A 89 -7.98 12.43 19.41
N LYS A 90 -8.94 11.55 19.09
CA LYS A 90 -10.24 11.47 19.79
C LYS A 90 -10.08 11.03 21.24
N ASN A 91 -9.23 10.06 21.49
CA ASN A 91 -9.10 9.41 22.80
C ASN A 91 -8.08 10.13 23.71
N LYS A 92 -7.42 11.20 23.24
CA LYS A 92 -6.34 11.91 23.95
C LYS A 92 -5.34 10.94 24.59
N SER A 93 -5.01 9.88 23.85
CA SER A 93 -4.12 8.83 24.34
C SER A 93 -2.67 9.30 24.22
N ASP A 94 -2.03 9.62 25.35
CA ASP A 94 -0.61 9.98 25.43
C ASP A 94 0.33 8.88 24.93
N LYS A 95 -0.21 7.72 24.57
CA LYS A 95 0.56 6.55 24.12
C LYS A 95 0.58 6.36 22.62
N LYS A 96 -0.13 7.20 21.84
CA LYS A 96 -0.20 7.10 20.39
C LYS A 96 -0.06 8.48 19.77
N MET A 97 0.74 8.54 18.72
CA MET A 97 0.90 9.74 17.91
C MET A 97 -0.42 10.06 17.18
N GLY A 98 -0.92 11.29 17.30
CA GLY A 98 -2.06 11.79 16.54
C GLY A 98 -1.65 12.35 15.17
N LEU A 99 -2.63 12.96 14.47
CA LEU A 99 -2.45 13.48 13.11
C LEU A 99 -1.38 14.58 13.02
N ILE A 100 -1.32 15.47 14.01
CA ILE A 100 -0.32 16.56 14.05
C ILE A 100 1.09 15.96 14.18
N GLY A 101 1.28 15.01 15.10
CA GLY A 101 2.57 14.34 15.28
C GLY A 101 2.98 13.57 14.01
N PHE A 102 2.04 12.94 13.32
CA PHE A 102 2.33 12.29 12.02
C PHE A 102 2.81 13.31 10.97
N LYS A 103 2.13 14.45 10.84
CA LYS A 103 2.54 15.52 9.91
C LYS A 103 3.95 16.03 10.23
N ASN A 104 4.27 16.23 11.51
CA ASN A 104 5.61 16.63 11.96
C ASN A 104 6.65 15.54 11.68
N ARG A 105 6.33 14.27 11.99
CA ARG A 105 7.19 13.12 11.66
C ARG A 105 7.53 13.08 10.17
N TRP A 106 6.54 13.27 9.31
CA TRP A 106 6.76 13.30 7.86
C TRP A 106 7.72 14.44 7.45
N VAL A 107 7.54 15.64 7.99
CA VAL A 107 8.45 16.76 7.70
C VAL A 107 9.89 16.41 8.07
N ASN A 108 10.11 15.78 9.23
CA ASN A 108 11.43 15.34 9.67
C ASN A 108 12.03 14.28 8.74
N ILE A 109 11.22 13.30 8.31
CA ILE A 109 11.65 12.25 7.35
C ILE A 109 12.00 12.88 6.01
N TYR A 110 11.14 13.74 5.48
CA TYR A 110 11.36 14.39 4.18
C TYR A 110 12.62 15.25 4.19
N LYS A 111 12.87 16.00 5.29
CA LYS A 111 14.09 16.76 5.47
C LYS A 111 15.34 15.89 5.42
N LYS A 112 15.34 14.75 6.10
CA LYS A 112 16.44 13.77 6.03
C LYS A 112 16.63 13.20 4.63
N LEU A 113 15.55 12.86 3.92
CA LEU A 113 15.63 12.38 2.53
C LEU A 113 16.28 13.43 1.63
N GLN A 114 16.00 14.71 1.83
CA GLN A 114 16.61 15.81 1.08
C GLN A 114 18.07 16.02 1.44
N GLU A 115 18.38 16.19 2.72
CA GLU A 115 19.69 16.64 3.20
C GLU A 115 20.73 15.51 3.17
N GLU A 116 20.35 14.28 3.54
CA GLU A 116 21.26 13.16 3.68
C GLU A 116 21.34 12.32 2.38
N HIS A 117 20.26 12.25 1.60
CA HIS A 117 20.16 11.36 0.43
C HIS A 117 19.92 12.06 -0.90
N ASN A 118 19.80 13.40 -0.91
CA ASN A 118 19.50 14.19 -2.11
C ASN A 118 18.23 13.70 -2.85
N ILE A 119 17.19 13.29 -2.09
CA ILE A 119 15.91 12.84 -2.59
C ILE A 119 14.88 13.93 -2.35
N HIS A 120 14.54 14.69 -3.40
CA HIS A 120 13.63 15.83 -3.35
C HIS A 120 12.24 15.52 -3.92
N SER A 121 12.17 14.62 -4.92
CA SER A 121 10.92 14.28 -5.59
C SER A 121 10.22 13.13 -4.89
N VAL A 122 9.53 13.43 -3.77
CA VAL A 122 8.80 12.44 -2.98
C VAL A 122 7.35 12.88 -2.85
N TYR A 123 6.43 11.97 -3.12
CA TYR A 123 5.00 12.15 -2.90
C TYR A 123 4.56 11.24 -1.76
N LEU A 124 3.65 11.73 -0.91
CA LEU A 124 3.04 10.93 0.15
C LEU A 124 1.53 10.98 0.01
N ILE A 125 0.88 9.83 0.05
CA ILE A 125 -0.57 9.69 0.01
C ILE A 125 -0.99 8.83 1.21
N VAL A 126 -1.93 9.34 1.99
CA VAL A 126 -2.30 8.79 3.29
C VAL A 126 -3.79 8.49 3.32
N SER A 127 -4.14 7.25 3.63
CA SER A 127 -5.50 6.87 3.99
C SER A 127 -5.70 6.95 5.49
N LEU A 128 -6.61 7.80 5.93
CA LEU A 128 -6.98 8.00 7.34
C LEU A 128 -8.22 7.21 7.74
N TYR A 129 -9.01 6.74 6.78
CA TYR A 129 -10.30 6.10 7.02
C TYR A 129 -10.33 4.68 6.46
N ASN A 130 -11.33 3.92 6.87
CA ASN A 130 -11.59 2.61 6.29
C ASN A 130 -12.55 2.75 5.10
N ASP A 131 -12.03 3.33 4.02
CA ASP A 131 -12.75 3.63 2.79
C ASP A 131 -12.01 3.03 1.57
N PHE A 132 -12.44 3.40 0.36
CA PHE A 132 -11.85 2.95 -0.91
C PHE A 132 -10.36 3.31 -1.06
N ASN A 133 -9.85 4.29 -0.30
CA ASN A 133 -8.45 4.70 -0.38
C ASN A 133 -7.53 3.80 0.46
N ARG A 134 -8.10 3.04 1.41
CA ARG A 134 -7.31 2.18 2.28
C ARG A 134 -6.81 0.93 1.55
N LYS A 135 -5.49 0.69 1.54
CA LYS A 135 -4.91 -0.58 1.05
C LYS A 135 -5.58 -1.77 1.74
N PRO A 136 -6.01 -2.79 0.97
CA PRO A 136 -5.62 -3.15 -0.39
C PRO A 136 -6.44 -2.53 -1.53
N CYS A 137 -7.39 -1.63 -1.24
CA CYS A 137 -8.15 -0.93 -2.28
C CYS A 137 -7.27 0.06 -3.06
N THR A 138 -7.62 0.35 -4.33
CA THR A 138 -6.77 1.07 -5.28
C THR A 138 -6.90 2.59 -5.25
N GLY A 139 -7.78 3.15 -4.41
CA GLY A 139 -8.14 4.57 -4.44
C GLY A 139 -6.97 5.54 -4.33
N MET A 140 -5.97 5.26 -3.46
CA MET A 140 -4.76 6.08 -3.39
C MET A 140 -3.94 6.06 -4.69
N TRP A 141 -3.87 4.90 -5.37
CA TRP A 141 -3.18 4.79 -6.64
C TRP A 141 -3.90 5.56 -7.74
N GLU A 142 -5.21 5.42 -7.83
CA GLU A 142 -6.05 6.16 -8.79
C GLU A 142 -5.93 7.66 -8.57
N PHE A 143 -5.95 8.11 -7.32
CA PHE A 143 -5.70 9.51 -6.97
C PHE A 143 -4.34 9.98 -7.47
N MET A 144 -3.28 9.19 -7.30
CA MET A 144 -1.95 9.50 -7.81
C MET A 144 -1.95 9.64 -9.33
N GLU A 145 -2.52 8.68 -10.07
CA GLU A 145 -2.54 8.71 -11.53
C GLU A 145 -3.28 9.95 -12.06
N PHE A 146 -4.46 10.24 -11.51
CA PHE A 146 -5.34 11.29 -12.04
C PHE A 146 -4.99 12.69 -11.55
N GLN A 147 -4.53 12.84 -10.31
CA GLN A 147 -4.37 14.16 -9.69
C GLN A 147 -2.90 14.60 -9.57
N LEU A 148 -1.98 13.64 -9.43
CA LEU A 148 -0.58 13.95 -9.15
C LEU A 148 0.36 13.51 -10.29
N ASN A 149 -0.16 12.96 -11.39
CA ASN A 149 0.63 12.44 -12.52
C ASN A 149 0.07 12.90 -13.88
N ASP A 150 -0.66 14.01 -13.94
CA ASP A 150 -1.23 14.62 -15.16
C ASP A 150 -2.00 13.62 -16.05
N ASN A 151 -2.69 12.67 -15.48
CA ASN A 151 -3.37 11.59 -16.18
C ASN A 151 -2.44 10.76 -17.11
N ILE A 152 -1.13 10.80 -16.91
CA ILE A 152 -0.20 9.98 -17.67
C ILE A 152 -0.47 8.51 -17.35
N LYS A 153 -0.82 7.74 -18.38
CA LYS A 153 -1.06 6.30 -18.22
C LYS A 153 0.19 5.57 -17.75
N VAL A 154 0.11 5.00 -16.56
CA VAL A 154 1.23 4.27 -15.94
C VAL A 154 1.42 2.91 -16.61
N GLN A 155 2.66 2.54 -16.87
CA GLN A 155 3.08 1.20 -17.27
C GLN A 155 3.20 0.32 -16.02
N LYS A 156 2.10 -0.30 -15.63
CA LYS A 156 1.99 -1.05 -14.37
C LYS A 156 2.94 -2.25 -14.33
N ASP A 157 3.16 -2.90 -15.45
CA ASP A 157 4.11 -4.00 -15.64
C ASP A 157 5.57 -3.61 -15.41
N LYS A 158 5.89 -2.32 -15.55
CA LYS A 158 7.22 -1.75 -15.29
C LYS A 158 7.31 -0.96 -13.98
N SER A 159 6.21 -0.88 -13.27
CA SER A 159 6.12 -0.21 -11.96
C SER A 159 6.26 -1.20 -10.82
N PHE A 160 6.75 -0.73 -9.68
CA PHE A 160 6.97 -1.55 -8.50
C PHE A 160 6.16 -1.01 -7.32
N TYR A 161 5.72 -1.92 -6.48
CA TYR A 161 5.25 -1.59 -5.14
C TYR A 161 6.06 -2.38 -4.10
N VAL A 162 6.58 -1.69 -3.10
CA VAL A 162 7.38 -2.28 -2.02
C VAL A 162 6.65 -2.10 -0.71
N GLY A 163 6.48 -3.18 0.05
CA GLY A 163 5.80 -3.15 1.35
C GLY A 163 6.07 -4.38 2.18
N ASP A 164 5.97 -4.24 3.49
CA ASP A 164 6.26 -5.32 4.44
C ASP A 164 5.06 -6.27 4.65
N MET A 165 3.82 -5.80 4.43
CA MET A 165 2.61 -6.58 4.63
C MET A 165 2.30 -7.50 3.44
N ALA A 166 3.06 -8.61 3.35
CA ALA A 166 3.01 -9.58 2.26
C ALA A 166 2.20 -10.85 2.56
N GLY A 167 1.61 -10.97 3.75
CA GLY A 167 0.87 -12.16 4.19
C GLY A 167 1.75 -13.36 4.56
N ARG A 168 3.02 -13.14 4.86
CA ARG A 168 3.95 -14.15 5.35
C ARG A 168 3.61 -14.55 6.78
N LYS A 169 4.19 -15.66 7.23
CA LYS A 169 4.11 -16.02 8.67
C LYS A 169 4.76 -14.92 9.52
N GLY A 170 3.96 -14.25 10.33
CA GLY A 170 4.39 -13.13 11.18
C GLY A 170 3.92 -11.75 10.70
N ASP A 171 3.52 -11.60 9.44
CA ASP A 171 2.92 -10.37 8.96
C ASP A 171 1.50 -10.21 9.53
N HIS A 172 1.13 -8.99 9.93
CA HIS A 172 -0.22 -8.71 10.45
C HIS A 172 -1.31 -8.79 9.37
N SER A 173 -0.93 -8.58 8.10
CA SER A 173 -1.85 -8.59 6.97
C SER A 173 -1.12 -8.89 5.66
N SER A 174 -1.87 -8.95 4.57
CA SER A 174 -1.37 -9.00 3.19
C SER A 174 -1.70 -7.71 2.41
N GLY A 175 -1.92 -6.62 3.13
CA GLY A 175 -2.45 -5.39 2.55
C GLY A 175 -1.61 -4.81 1.42
N ASP A 176 -0.28 -4.86 1.52
CA ASP A 176 0.64 -4.33 0.52
C ASP A 176 0.72 -5.23 -0.72
N LEU A 177 0.84 -6.55 -0.52
CA LEU A 177 0.83 -7.51 -1.62
C LEU A 177 -0.49 -7.41 -2.41
N LEU A 178 -1.63 -7.41 -1.71
CA LEU A 178 -2.94 -7.31 -2.34
C LEU A 178 -3.15 -5.96 -3.02
N PHE A 179 -2.61 -4.88 -2.46
CA PHE A 179 -2.63 -3.57 -3.12
C PHE A 179 -1.88 -3.60 -4.44
N ALA A 180 -0.66 -4.12 -4.46
CA ALA A 180 0.13 -4.28 -5.69
C ALA A 180 -0.59 -5.14 -6.73
N LEU A 181 -1.20 -6.25 -6.32
CA LEU A 181 -1.98 -7.13 -7.20
C LEU A 181 -3.22 -6.43 -7.77
N ASN A 182 -3.98 -5.72 -6.93
CA ASN A 182 -5.18 -4.99 -7.35
C ASN A 182 -4.85 -3.84 -8.32
N VAL A 183 -3.73 -3.17 -8.11
CA VAL A 183 -3.19 -2.15 -9.03
C VAL A 183 -2.66 -2.78 -10.31
N GLY A 184 -2.09 -3.98 -10.23
CA GLY A 184 -1.43 -4.68 -11.36
C GLY A 184 0.05 -4.34 -11.52
N THR A 185 0.74 -3.97 -10.43
CA THR A 185 2.19 -3.70 -10.41
C THR A 185 2.99 -4.91 -9.94
N GLN A 186 4.31 -4.87 -10.15
CA GLN A 186 5.22 -5.81 -9.52
C GLN A 186 5.30 -5.53 -8.02
N PHE A 187 5.42 -6.59 -7.20
CA PHE A 187 5.55 -6.48 -5.75
C PHE A 187 6.92 -6.96 -5.28
N GLN A 188 7.48 -6.26 -4.30
CA GLN A 188 8.69 -6.66 -3.59
C GLN A 188 8.54 -6.40 -2.08
N VAL A 189 9.15 -7.23 -1.26
CA VAL A 189 9.31 -6.93 0.17
C VAL A 189 10.57 -6.08 0.39
N PRO A 190 10.65 -5.29 1.47
CA PRO A 190 11.79 -4.41 1.73
C PRO A 190 13.14 -5.14 1.68
N GLU A 191 13.21 -6.34 2.25
CA GLU A 191 14.44 -7.14 2.31
C GLU A 191 14.97 -7.48 0.91
N VAL A 192 14.08 -7.65 -0.06
CA VAL A 192 14.46 -7.92 -1.46
C VAL A 192 14.81 -6.63 -2.18
N PHE A 193 14.01 -5.59 -2.02
CA PHE A 193 14.23 -4.31 -2.66
C PHE A 193 15.58 -3.70 -2.27
N TYR A 194 15.93 -3.75 -0.99
CA TYR A 194 17.17 -3.17 -0.47
C TYR A 194 18.39 -4.09 -0.58
N SER A 195 18.22 -5.39 -0.83
CA SER A 195 19.35 -6.33 -0.95
C SER A 195 20.05 -6.24 -2.32
N ASP A 196 21.36 -6.59 -2.35
CA ASP A 196 22.11 -6.72 -3.61
C ASP A 196 21.83 -8.03 -4.36
N SER A 197 21.02 -8.89 -3.78
CA SER A 197 20.77 -10.20 -4.34
C SER A 197 19.95 -10.11 -5.62
N LYS A 198 20.45 -10.75 -6.69
CA LYS A 198 19.73 -10.99 -7.96
C LYS A 198 18.45 -11.85 -7.78
N LEU A 199 18.05 -12.13 -6.56
CA LEU A 199 16.83 -12.86 -6.16
C LEU A 199 15.53 -12.12 -6.57
N SER A 200 15.64 -10.88 -7.08
CA SER A 200 14.51 -9.98 -7.27
C SER A 200 13.50 -10.41 -8.36
N SER A 201 13.89 -11.16 -9.38
CA SER A 201 12.97 -11.49 -10.49
C SER A 201 12.07 -12.69 -10.24
N ASN A 202 12.49 -13.60 -9.34
CA ASN A 202 11.73 -14.82 -9.04
C ASN A 202 10.85 -14.71 -7.79
N PHE A 203 11.07 -13.69 -6.94
CA PHE A 203 10.40 -13.59 -5.65
C PHE A 203 8.91 -13.24 -5.80
N THR A 204 8.56 -12.36 -6.73
CA THR A 204 7.15 -12.00 -6.99
C THR A 204 6.35 -13.22 -7.47
N SER A 205 6.94 -14.03 -8.36
CA SER A 205 6.29 -15.26 -8.86
C SER A 205 6.19 -16.35 -7.80
N VAL A 206 7.16 -16.45 -6.90
CA VAL A 206 7.16 -17.42 -5.79
C VAL A 206 6.18 -17.01 -4.71
N LEU A 207 6.16 -15.72 -4.30
CA LEU A 207 5.19 -15.20 -3.32
C LEU A 207 3.76 -15.33 -3.81
N ILE A 208 3.48 -14.97 -5.05
CA ILE A 208 2.14 -15.13 -5.63
C ILE A 208 1.75 -16.60 -5.67
N LYS A 209 2.64 -17.48 -6.12
CA LYS A 209 2.39 -18.93 -6.14
C LYS A 209 2.22 -19.51 -4.74
N ASP A 210 3.01 -19.05 -3.75
CA ASP A 210 2.93 -19.54 -2.38
C ASP A 210 1.74 -18.96 -1.61
N VAL A 211 1.35 -17.73 -1.91
CA VAL A 211 0.10 -17.11 -1.42
C VAL A 211 -1.12 -17.87 -1.95
N TYR A 212 -1.12 -18.27 -3.21
CA TYR A 212 -2.19 -19.10 -3.80
C TYR A 212 -2.12 -20.57 -3.39
N LYS A 213 -0.95 -21.13 -3.11
CA LYS A 213 -0.79 -22.52 -2.65
C LYS A 213 -1.07 -22.71 -1.16
N ASN A 214 -0.71 -21.73 -0.34
CA ASN A 214 -1.02 -21.75 1.08
C ASN A 214 -2.41 -21.19 1.29
N ASP A 215 -3.43 -21.96 1.06
CA ASP A 215 -4.87 -21.89 1.37
C ASP A 215 -5.37 -20.83 2.41
N LYS A 216 -4.47 -20.01 2.93
CA LYS A 216 -4.75 -19.06 4.01
C LYS A 216 -5.18 -17.68 3.52
N ILE A 217 -4.90 -17.29 2.26
CA ILE A 217 -5.16 -15.93 1.78
C ILE A 217 -6.36 -15.86 0.84
N PHE A 218 -6.63 -16.87 0.04
CA PHE A 218 -7.85 -16.90 -0.77
C PHE A 218 -8.27 -18.31 -1.12
N ASN A 219 -8.84 -19.04 -0.17
CA ASN A 219 -9.68 -20.17 -0.52
C ASN A 219 -11.12 -19.66 -0.64
N GLY A 220 -11.49 -19.22 -1.84
CA GLY A 220 -12.85 -18.78 -2.14
C GLY A 220 -13.90 -19.82 -1.73
N ALA A 221 -13.59 -21.11 -1.87
CA ALA A 221 -14.45 -22.20 -1.42
C ALA A 221 -14.60 -22.25 0.12
N LYS A 222 -13.57 -21.90 0.89
CA LYS A 222 -13.65 -21.83 2.35
C LYS A 222 -14.44 -20.61 2.82
N TYR A 223 -14.23 -19.44 2.16
CA TYR A 223 -15.02 -18.23 2.42
C TYR A 223 -16.50 -18.45 2.06
N ILE A 224 -16.79 -19.09 0.96
CA ILE A 224 -18.17 -19.45 0.58
C ILE A 224 -18.78 -20.41 1.61
N LYS A 225 -18.06 -21.41 2.08
CA LYS A 225 -18.55 -22.32 3.14
C LYS A 225 -18.76 -21.63 4.49
N GLU A 226 -17.93 -20.65 4.87
CA GLU A 226 -18.15 -19.86 6.08
C GLU A 226 -19.26 -18.83 5.89
N PHE A 227 -19.40 -18.27 4.71
CA PHE A 227 -20.49 -17.38 4.33
C PHE A 227 -21.84 -18.14 4.35
N ASP A 228 -21.87 -19.36 3.81
CA ASP A 228 -23.04 -20.24 3.78
C ASP A 228 -23.56 -20.61 5.20
N LYS A 229 -22.69 -20.70 6.20
CA LYS A 229 -23.08 -20.94 7.59
C LYS A 229 -23.81 -19.77 8.22
N ASN A 230 -23.59 -18.55 7.73
CA ASN A 230 -24.11 -17.31 8.29
C ASN A 230 -25.28 -16.71 7.50
N ILE A 231 -25.58 -17.22 6.30
CA ILE A 231 -26.71 -16.76 5.48
C ILE A 231 -27.94 -17.60 5.80
N SER A 232 -29.02 -16.93 6.20
CA SER A 232 -30.31 -17.58 6.36
C SER A 232 -30.78 -18.18 5.05
N ARG A 233 -31.55 -19.29 5.11
CA ARG A 233 -32.07 -20.04 3.95
C ARG A 233 -32.75 -19.24 2.84
N SER A 234 -33.07 -17.98 3.05
CA SER A 234 -33.66 -17.06 2.07
C SER A 234 -32.74 -16.65 0.90
N ASN A 235 -31.41 -16.84 1.04
CA ASN A 235 -30.42 -16.38 0.04
C ASN A 235 -29.75 -17.52 -0.76
N LYS A 236 -30.29 -18.72 -0.71
CA LYS A 236 -29.73 -19.91 -1.40
C LYS A 236 -29.51 -19.69 -2.89
N LYS A 237 -30.42 -18.98 -3.58
CA LYS A 237 -30.32 -18.69 -5.01
C LYS A 237 -29.09 -17.84 -5.35
N ILE A 238 -28.78 -16.83 -4.54
CA ILE A 238 -27.61 -15.95 -4.75
C ILE A 238 -26.32 -16.75 -4.58
N THR A 239 -26.27 -17.63 -3.60
CA THR A 239 -25.12 -18.51 -3.37
C THR A 239 -24.90 -19.48 -4.52
N ASP A 240 -25.96 -20.08 -5.04
CA ASP A 240 -25.91 -20.99 -6.19
C ASP A 240 -25.40 -20.25 -7.45
N ASP A 241 -25.88 -19.04 -7.71
CA ASP A 241 -25.45 -18.20 -8.83
C ASP A 241 -23.96 -17.83 -8.74
N ILE A 242 -23.46 -17.43 -7.57
CA ILE A 242 -22.04 -17.14 -7.34
C ILE A 242 -21.19 -18.40 -7.52
N THR A 243 -21.65 -19.53 -6.99
CA THR A 243 -20.93 -20.81 -7.13
C THR A 243 -20.82 -21.23 -8.60
N ASN A 244 -21.87 -21.05 -9.38
CA ASN A 244 -21.87 -21.33 -10.82
C ASN A 244 -20.93 -20.42 -11.60
N ILE A 245 -20.88 -19.12 -11.28
CA ILE A 245 -19.93 -18.16 -11.87
C ILE A 245 -18.48 -18.58 -11.58
N LEU A 246 -18.18 -18.96 -10.34
CA LEU A 246 -16.83 -19.39 -9.94
C LEU A 246 -16.43 -20.71 -10.60
N LEU A 247 -17.36 -21.66 -10.75
CA LEU A 247 -17.15 -22.91 -11.47
C LEU A 247 -16.90 -22.66 -12.95
N ASP A 248 -17.67 -21.77 -13.61
CA ASP A 248 -17.45 -21.40 -15.00
C ASP A 248 -16.10 -20.71 -15.21
N ALA A 249 -15.71 -19.80 -14.31
CA ALA A 249 -14.40 -19.15 -14.33
C ALA A 249 -13.26 -20.18 -14.30
N ASN A 250 -13.35 -21.15 -13.39
CA ASN A 250 -12.32 -22.17 -13.23
C ASN A 250 -12.28 -23.16 -14.42
N THR A 251 -13.43 -23.55 -14.93
CA THR A 251 -13.55 -24.53 -16.03
C THR A 251 -13.14 -23.94 -17.37
N ASN A 252 -13.45 -22.68 -17.63
CA ASN A 252 -13.27 -22.02 -18.91
C ASN A 252 -12.11 -21.00 -18.92
N ASN A 253 -11.30 -20.93 -17.88
CA ASN A 253 -10.18 -20.00 -17.71
C ASN A 253 -10.59 -18.52 -17.92
N LYS A 254 -11.80 -18.17 -17.49
CA LYS A 254 -12.35 -16.81 -17.58
C LYS A 254 -12.12 -16.05 -16.29
N GLN A 255 -11.94 -14.73 -16.39
CA GLN A 255 -11.88 -13.84 -15.25
C GLN A 255 -13.23 -13.15 -15.06
N TYR A 256 -13.77 -13.21 -13.85
CA TYR A 256 -15.00 -12.53 -13.44
C TYR A 256 -14.71 -11.57 -12.30
N LEU A 257 -15.27 -10.39 -12.37
CA LEU A 257 -15.33 -9.44 -11.25
C LEU A 257 -16.65 -9.66 -10.50
N VAL A 258 -16.58 -10.13 -9.27
CA VAL A 258 -17.76 -10.25 -8.41
C VAL A 258 -17.78 -9.05 -7.46
N LEU A 259 -18.78 -8.19 -7.63
CA LEU A 259 -19.02 -7.02 -6.77
C LEU A 259 -20.07 -7.38 -5.72
N PHE A 260 -19.67 -7.37 -4.45
CA PHE A 260 -20.60 -7.45 -3.32
C PHE A 260 -21.01 -6.04 -2.94
N ILE A 261 -22.28 -5.68 -3.20
CA ILE A 261 -22.87 -4.41 -2.79
C ILE A 261 -23.66 -4.70 -1.51
N GLY A 262 -23.08 -4.33 -0.36
CA GLY A 262 -23.78 -4.34 0.93
C GLY A 262 -24.70 -3.12 1.07
N LYS A 263 -25.85 -3.30 1.75
CA LYS A 263 -26.68 -2.20 2.24
C LYS A 263 -26.18 -1.74 3.61
#